data_7025e8fdf8ce9cc47cf2a7a9ff9f07c2
#
_entry.id   7025e8fdf8ce9cc47cf2a7a9ff9f07c2
#
_cell.length_a   1.000
_cell.length_b   1.000
_cell.length_c   1.000
_cell.angle_alpha   90.00
_cell.angle_beta   90.00
_cell.angle_gamma   90.00
#
_symmetry.space_group_name_H-M   'P 1'
#
loop_
_entity.id
_entity.type
_entity.pdbx_description
1 polymer ?
#
loop_
_entity_poly.entity_id
_entity_poly.type
_entity_poly.pdbx_seq_one_letter_code
_entity_poly.pdbx_strand_id
1 'polypeptide(L)'
;MTRSKLLLTTLAFVFPGVALAQPTASRPAITGISHLTLIADDIPKSKQFYASLLGWEPVPSSGDGSGIRFYANHAQYVELVSPATSGLVNRLDSVGFSTSDAEALRKYLGAHEVAVPGAVTTDKYGDRTFQVRDPEGHKVEFVQQSDHRLARPASAPQRLSSHIMHAGYVVRDRAALDRFYKDLLGFHLYWQGGNPDTRIDWVMMQVPDGTDWIEYMLYLPATPSPAQLGSVNHLAPGVVSVADLQQKLEERGWKPKANLNPQVLGVDGKMQLDLTDPDGTRVEFMEFKPVKGPCCSPYAGSQPTASDAW
;
A
#
# COMPACT_ATOMS: atom_id res chain seq x y z
N MET A 1 -83.27 -37.72 18.79
CA MET A 1 -81.98 -38.21 18.39
C MET A 1 -81.19 -37.00 17.86
N THR A 2 -80.46 -36.33 18.73
CA THR A 2 -79.73 -35.11 18.42
C THR A 2 -78.20 -35.43 18.41
N ARG A 3 -77.53 -35.34 17.25
CA ARG A 3 -76.07 -35.56 17.12
C ARG A 3 -75.37 -34.28 17.33
N SER A 4 -74.62 -34.15 18.46
CA SER A 4 -73.60 -33.06 18.68
C SER A 4 -72.42 -33.31 17.84
N LYS A 5 -71.99 -32.28 17.04
CA LYS A 5 -70.73 -32.25 16.31
C LYS A 5 -69.72 -31.56 17.21
N LEU A 6 -68.66 -32.29 17.55
CA LEU A 6 -67.51 -31.77 18.27
C LEU A 6 -66.55 -31.09 17.26
N LEU A 7 -66.31 -29.78 17.41
CA LEU A 7 -65.31 -29.02 16.61
C LEU A 7 -63.96 -29.14 17.31
N LEU A 8 -63.03 -29.81 16.67
CA LEU A 8 -61.63 -29.84 17.13
C LEU A 8 -60.90 -28.62 16.55
N THR A 9 -60.53 -27.68 17.42
CA THR A 9 -59.70 -26.50 17.05
C THR A 9 -58.22 -26.85 17.24
N THR A 10 -57.48 -26.99 16.13
CA THR A 10 -56.01 -27.20 16.15
C THR A 10 -55.32 -25.88 16.36
N LEU A 11 -54.64 -25.71 17.49
CA LEU A 11 -53.79 -24.57 17.79
C LEU A 11 -52.39 -24.80 17.15
N ALA A 12 -52.05 -24.06 16.11
CA ALA A 12 -50.70 -24.09 15.51
C ALA A 12 -49.76 -23.22 16.35
N PHE A 13 -48.80 -23.82 17.01
CA PHE A 13 -47.69 -23.11 17.66
C PHE A 13 -46.67 -22.69 16.59
N VAL A 14 -46.58 -21.38 16.32
CA VAL A 14 -45.51 -20.80 15.54
C VAL A 14 -44.32 -20.58 16.49
N PHE A 15 -43.29 -21.42 16.38
CA PHE A 15 -42.00 -21.17 17.03
C PHE A 15 -41.28 -20.05 16.28
N PRO A 16 -40.87 -18.96 16.96
CA PRO A 16 -39.99 -18.00 16.32
C PRO A 16 -38.62 -18.67 16.08
N GLY A 17 -38.28 -18.85 14.81
CA GLY A 17 -36.96 -19.34 14.43
C GLY A 17 -35.88 -18.38 14.97
N VAL A 18 -35.07 -18.85 15.90
CA VAL A 18 -33.84 -18.15 16.31
C VAL A 18 -32.89 -18.22 15.12
N ALA A 19 -32.76 -17.14 14.40
CA ALA A 19 -31.71 -16.99 13.40
C ALA A 19 -30.35 -17.04 14.14
N LEU A 20 -29.68 -18.18 14.07
CA LEU A 20 -28.30 -18.30 14.51
C LEU A 20 -27.49 -17.33 13.62
N ALA A 21 -27.00 -16.25 14.21
CA ALA A 21 -26.04 -15.39 13.55
C ALA A 21 -24.85 -16.27 13.12
N GLN A 22 -24.62 -16.37 11.82
CA GLN A 22 -23.42 -17.05 11.32
C GLN A 22 -22.21 -16.31 11.89
N PRO A 23 -21.18 -17.03 12.39
CA PRO A 23 -19.96 -16.37 12.82
C PRO A 23 -19.43 -15.55 11.65
N THR A 24 -19.27 -14.25 11.85
CA THR A 24 -18.63 -13.37 10.86
C THR A 24 -17.23 -13.95 10.59
N ALA A 25 -16.98 -14.30 9.33
CA ALA A 25 -15.69 -14.84 8.93
C ALA A 25 -14.59 -13.85 9.41
N SER A 26 -13.55 -14.38 10.04
CA SER A 26 -12.43 -13.56 10.47
C SER A 26 -11.71 -13.00 9.23
N ARG A 27 -11.25 -11.76 9.31
CA ARG A 27 -10.45 -11.15 8.26
C ARG A 27 -9.16 -11.96 8.03
N PRO A 28 -8.83 -12.38 6.78
CA PRO A 28 -7.53 -12.95 6.46
C PRO A 28 -6.39 -11.98 6.77
N ALA A 29 -5.19 -12.52 7.01
CA ALA A 29 -4.01 -11.70 7.30
C ALA A 29 -3.69 -10.73 6.14
N ILE A 30 -3.26 -9.50 6.50
CA ILE A 30 -2.71 -8.49 5.60
C ILE A 30 -1.32 -8.16 6.11
N THR A 31 -0.29 -8.65 5.41
CA THR A 31 1.06 -8.78 5.94
C THR A 31 2.03 -7.69 5.52
N GLY A 32 1.71 -6.91 4.50
CA GLY A 32 2.58 -5.82 4.03
C GLY A 32 2.15 -5.26 2.69
N ILE A 33 2.91 -4.33 2.17
CA ILE A 33 2.79 -3.82 0.81
C ILE A 33 3.30 -4.88 -0.15
N SER A 34 2.51 -5.22 -1.18
CA SER A 34 2.96 -6.07 -2.28
C SER A 34 3.54 -5.24 -3.42
N HIS A 35 2.89 -4.12 -3.76
CA HIS A 35 3.35 -3.27 -4.86
C HIS A 35 2.71 -1.88 -4.84
N LEU A 36 3.26 -0.99 -5.65
CA LEU A 36 2.60 0.21 -6.11
C LEU A 36 2.54 0.19 -7.63
N THR A 37 1.40 0.58 -8.21
CA THR A 37 1.28 0.81 -9.66
C THR A 37 1.38 2.31 -9.92
N LEU A 38 2.34 2.69 -10.74
CA LEU A 38 2.59 4.07 -11.15
C LEU A 38 2.36 4.24 -12.65
N ILE A 39 1.82 5.40 -13.02
CA ILE A 39 1.61 5.76 -14.42
C ILE A 39 2.84 6.50 -14.92
N ALA A 40 3.49 5.96 -15.96
CA ALA A 40 4.70 6.52 -16.56
C ALA A 40 4.44 6.91 -18.02
N ASP A 41 4.75 8.17 -18.36
CA ASP A 41 4.64 8.67 -19.75
C ASP A 41 5.80 8.15 -20.63
N ASP A 42 6.97 7.87 -20.02
CA ASP A 42 8.18 7.40 -20.72
C ASP A 42 8.80 6.19 -19.99
N ILE A 43 8.24 5.01 -20.25
CA ILE A 43 8.73 3.74 -19.67
C ILE A 43 10.26 3.54 -19.87
N PRO A 44 10.88 3.83 -21.03
CA PRO A 44 12.33 3.76 -21.19
C PRO A 44 13.13 4.62 -20.22
N LYS A 45 12.72 5.86 -19.97
CA LYS A 45 13.40 6.72 -18.97
C LYS A 45 13.20 6.20 -17.55
N SER A 46 11.98 5.81 -17.21
CA SER A 46 11.66 5.25 -15.91
C SER A 46 12.41 3.95 -15.67
N LYS A 47 12.65 3.13 -16.71
CA LYS A 47 13.52 1.95 -16.63
C LYS A 47 14.96 2.31 -16.24
N GLN A 48 15.53 3.40 -16.75
CA GLN A 48 16.85 3.85 -16.32
C GLN A 48 16.87 4.23 -14.85
N PHE A 49 15.83 4.86 -14.34
CA PHE A 49 15.70 5.22 -12.93
C PHE A 49 15.57 3.96 -12.04
N TYR A 50 14.56 3.14 -12.25
CA TYR A 50 14.29 2.01 -11.37
C TYR A 50 15.29 0.86 -11.51
N ALA A 51 15.74 0.54 -12.73
CA ALA A 51 16.68 -0.57 -12.94
C ALA A 51 18.14 -0.15 -12.79
N SER A 52 18.57 0.95 -13.44
CA SER A 52 19.99 1.30 -13.45
C SER A 52 20.40 2.09 -12.20
N LEU A 53 19.58 3.06 -11.75
CA LEU A 53 19.90 3.85 -10.57
C LEU A 53 19.57 3.10 -9.28
N LEU A 54 18.35 2.58 -9.13
CA LEU A 54 17.93 1.89 -7.89
C LEU A 54 18.37 0.42 -7.85
N GLY A 55 18.70 -0.18 -8.99
CA GLY A 55 19.16 -1.57 -9.08
C GLY A 55 18.02 -2.60 -8.95
N TRP A 56 16.78 -2.21 -9.19
CA TRP A 56 15.63 -3.12 -9.12
C TRP A 56 15.48 -3.89 -10.43
N GLU A 57 15.16 -5.19 -10.30
CA GLU A 57 15.10 -6.10 -11.46
C GLU A 57 13.84 -5.87 -12.30
N PRO A 58 13.97 -5.52 -13.58
CA PRO A 58 12.84 -5.28 -14.46
C PRO A 58 12.28 -6.60 -15.02
N VAL A 59 10.95 -6.79 -14.89
CA VAL A 59 10.22 -7.95 -15.44
C VAL A 59 8.97 -7.45 -16.17
N PRO A 60 8.75 -7.78 -17.45
CA PRO A 60 7.54 -7.38 -18.17
C PRO A 60 6.28 -7.86 -17.45
N SER A 61 5.32 -6.98 -17.18
CA SER A 61 4.05 -7.34 -16.51
C SER A 61 2.97 -7.76 -17.49
N SER A 62 3.03 -7.30 -18.75
CA SER A 62 2.10 -7.64 -19.83
C SER A 62 2.82 -8.23 -21.02
N GLY A 63 2.10 -9.03 -21.83
CA GLY A 63 2.65 -9.62 -23.05
C GLY A 63 2.81 -8.62 -24.20
N ASP A 64 2.12 -7.50 -24.16
CA ASP A 64 2.14 -6.42 -25.17
C ASP A 64 3.17 -5.31 -24.85
N GLY A 65 3.89 -5.43 -23.73
CA GLY A 65 4.89 -4.44 -23.30
C GLY A 65 4.32 -3.17 -22.67
N SER A 66 3.01 -3.10 -22.41
CA SER A 66 2.36 -1.92 -21.82
C SER A 66 2.65 -1.73 -20.34
N GLY A 67 3.26 -2.71 -19.67
CA GLY A 67 3.62 -2.66 -18.29
C GLY A 67 4.93 -3.37 -17.96
N ILE A 68 5.61 -2.90 -16.92
CA ILE A 68 6.86 -3.47 -16.41
C ILE A 68 6.92 -3.38 -14.90
N ARG A 69 7.27 -4.49 -14.23
CA ARG A 69 7.50 -4.56 -12.79
C ARG A 69 8.98 -4.42 -12.49
N PHE A 70 9.30 -3.62 -11.49
CA PHE A 70 10.66 -3.46 -10.94
C PHE A 70 10.67 -4.04 -9.53
N TYR A 71 11.31 -5.18 -9.36
CA TYR A 71 11.28 -5.92 -8.10
C TYR A 71 12.29 -5.37 -7.09
N ALA A 72 11.81 -4.85 -5.97
CA ALA A 72 12.62 -4.51 -4.81
C ALA A 72 13.11 -5.77 -4.08
N ASN A 73 12.28 -6.82 -4.05
CA ASN A 73 12.60 -8.16 -3.57
C ASN A 73 11.72 -9.18 -4.33
N HIS A 74 11.68 -10.45 -3.91
CA HIS A 74 10.87 -11.48 -4.57
C HIS A 74 9.34 -11.30 -4.39
N ALA A 75 8.91 -10.43 -3.50
CA ALA A 75 7.50 -10.22 -3.14
C ALA A 75 7.00 -8.80 -3.45
N GLN A 76 7.89 -7.80 -3.35
CA GLN A 76 7.54 -6.38 -3.49
C GLN A 76 8.09 -5.80 -4.80
N TYR A 77 7.26 -5.01 -5.49
CA TYR A 77 7.65 -4.36 -6.74
C TYR A 77 6.94 -3.02 -6.95
N VAL A 78 7.50 -2.21 -7.83
CA VAL A 78 6.78 -1.09 -8.46
C VAL A 78 6.40 -1.54 -9.86
N GLU A 79 5.14 -1.41 -10.23
CA GLU A 79 4.65 -1.64 -11.57
C GLU A 79 4.48 -0.30 -12.29
N LEU A 80 5.13 -0.12 -13.43
CA LEU A 80 4.92 1.02 -14.30
C LEU A 80 3.99 0.62 -15.44
N VAL A 81 2.96 1.42 -15.65
CA VAL A 81 2.00 1.24 -16.75
C VAL A 81 1.90 2.52 -17.58
N SER A 82 1.67 2.35 -18.87
CA SER A 82 1.42 3.48 -19.77
C SER A 82 0.07 4.12 -19.44
N PRO A 83 -0.06 5.44 -19.52
CA PRO A 83 -1.33 6.11 -19.26
C PRO A 83 -2.38 5.73 -20.30
N ALA A 84 -3.61 5.47 -19.85
CA ALA A 84 -4.75 5.26 -20.72
C ALA A 84 -5.17 6.56 -21.46
N THR A 85 -4.87 7.71 -20.85
CA THR A 85 -5.13 9.06 -21.41
C THR A 85 -3.94 9.97 -21.09
N SER A 86 -3.63 10.89 -21.99
CA SER A 86 -2.58 11.90 -21.76
C SER A 86 -3.00 12.92 -20.69
N GLY A 87 -2.02 13.49 -20.00
CA GLY A 87 -2.23 14.59 -19.06
C GLY A 87 -2.71 14.19 -17.68
N LEU A 88 -2.51 12.93 -17.27
CA LEU A 88 -2.78 12.49 -15.89
C LEU A 88 -1.89 13.24 -14.89
N VAL A 89 -2.52 13.78 -13.85
CA VAL A 89 -1.88 14.59 -12.82
C VAL A 89 -1.39 13.71 -11.66
N ASN A 90 -2.21 12.75 -11.24
CA ASN A 90 -1.84 11.77 -10.22
C ASN A 90 -1.18 10.56 -10.89
N ARG A 91 0.05 10.28 -10.49
CA ARG A 91 0.83 9.14 -11.03
C ARG A 91 0.66 7.87 -10.23
N LEU A 92 0.21 7.93 -8.99
CA LEU A 92 -0.11 6.75 -8.21
C LEU A 92 -1.47 6.20 -8.64
N ASP A 93 -1.46 5.07 -9.34
CA ASP A 93 -2.69 4.41 -9.80
C ASP A 93 -3.28 3.51 -8.71
N SER A 94 -2.47 2.65 -8.09
CA SER A 94 -2.92 1.75 -7.02
C SER A 94 -1.84 1.43 -6.01
N VAL A 95 -2.27 0.99 -4.82
CA VAL A 95 -1.41 0.37 -3.80
C VAL A 95 -1.93 -1.05 -3.54
N GLY A 96 -1.04 -2.01 -3.62
CA GLY A 96 -1.33 -3.42 -3.38
C GLY A 96 -0.83 -3.88 -2.01
N PHE A 97 -1.64 -4.69 -1.32
CA PHE A 97 -1.30 -5.33 -0.04
C PHE A 97 -1.28 -6.84 -0.19
N SER A 98 -0.30 -7.48 0.43
CA SER A 98 -0.21 -8.94 0.52
C SER A 98 -1.23 -9.48 1.51
N THR A 99 -1.97 -10.53 1.11
CA THR A 99 -2.92 -11.23 1.97
C THR A 99 -2.71 -12.74 1.92
N SER A 100 -3.05 -13.41 3.01
CA SER A 100 -2.96 -14.87 3.09
C SER A 100 -4.02 -15.60 2.26
N ASP A 101 -5.17 -14.97 1.99
CA ASP A 101 -6.25 -15.53 1.17
C ASP A 101 -7.07 -14.42 0.51
N ALA A 102 -6.85 -14.21 -0.78
CA ALA A 102 -7.53 -13.16 -1.56
C ALA A 102 -9.04 -13.40 -1.68
N GLU A 103 -9.48 -14.65 -1.88
CA GLU A 103 -10.90 -14.94 -2.03
C GLU A 103 -11.67 -14.81 -0.70
N ALA A 104 -11.07 -15.26 0.40
CA ALA A 104 -11.67 -15.07 1.72
C ALA A 104 -11.74 -13.59 2.10
N LEU A 105 -10.70 -12.80 1.79
CA LEU A 105 -10.69 -11.35 2.04
C LEU A 105 -11.71 -10.62 1.16
N ARG A 106 -11.85 -10.99 -0.12
CA ARG A 106 -12.88 -10.46 -1.00
C ARG A 106 -14.28 -10.69 -0.45
N LYS A 107 -14.56 -11.92 0.02
CA LYS A 107 -15.86 -12.26 0.65
C LYS A 107 -16.09 -11.50 1.96
N TYR A 108 -15.03 -11.38 2.78
CA TYR A 108 -15.08 -10.61 4.02
C TYR A 108 -15.47 -9.15 3.74
N LEU A 109 -14.81 -8.50 2.80
CA LEU A 109 -15.10 -7.11 2.41
C LEU A 109 -16.52 -6.96 1.85
N GLY A 110 -16.95 -7.88 0.98
CA GLY A 110 -18.32 -7.89 0.46
C GLY A 110 -19.39 -8.05 1.53
N ALA A 111 -19.14 -8.88 2.57
CA ALA A 111 -20.03 -9.03 3.72
C ALA A 111 -20.10 -7.77 4.61
N HIS A 112 -19.11 -6.86 4.49
CA HIS A 112 -19.08 -5.57 5.15
C HIS A 112 -19.39 -4.40 4.21
N GLU A 113 -20.21 -4.67 3.18
CA GLU A 113 -20.75 -3.66 2.25
C GLU A 113 -19.70 -2.91 1.39
N VAL A 114 -18.47 -3.41 1.30
CA VAL A 114 -17.50 -2.90 0.32
C VAL A 114 -17.84 -3.45 -1.06
N ALA A 115 -17.86 -2.58 -2.06
CA ALA A 115 -18.02 -2.99 -3.46
C ALA A 115 -16.82 -3.83 -3.90
N VAL A 116 -17.00 -5.12 -4.13
CA VAL A 116 -15.97 -6.07 -4.54
C VAL A 116 -16.27 -6.64 -5.93
N PRO A 117 -15.26 -7.06 -6.71
CA PRO A 117 -15.48 -7.76 -7.98
C PRO A 117 -16.15 -9.13 -7.76
N GLY A 118 -16.76 -9.69 -8.79
CA GLY A 118 -17.45 -11.00 -8.72
C GLY A 118 -16.51 -12.17 -8.36
N ALA A 119 -15.23 -12.08 -8.71
CA ALA A 119 -14.20 -13.09 -8.43
C ALA A 119 -12.81 -12.47 -8.29
N VAL A 120 -11.88 -13.20 -7.69
CA VAL A 120 -10.46 -12.91 -7.79
C VAL A 120 -9.96 -13.29 -9.19
N THR A 121 -8.94 -12.58 -9.67
CA THR A 121 -8.22 -12.90 -10.90
C THR A 121 -6.89 -13.55 -10.58
N THR A 122 -6.34 -14.30 -11.54
CA THR A 122 -5.00 -14.89 -11.40
C THR A 122 -4.12 -14.33 -12.51
N ASP A 123 -2.99 -13.74 -12.13
CA ASP A 123 -2.03 -13.20 -13.10
C ASP A 123 -1.15 -14.31 -13.70
N LYS A 124 -0.28 -13.94 -14.64
CA LYS A 124 0.63 -14.89 -15.30
C LYS A 124 1.68 -15.51 -14.38
N TYR A 125 1.88 -14.96 -13.19
CA TYR A 125 2.78 -15.47 -12.15
C TYR A 125 2.08 -16.39 -11.15
N GLY A 126 0.75 -16.56 -11.31
CA GLY A 126 -0.08 -17.36 -10.44
C GLY A 126 -0.56 -16.59 -9.20
N ASP A 127 -0.31 -15.28 -9.10
CA ASP A 127 -0.81 -14.47 -8.01
C ASP A 127 -2.31 -14.25 -8.17
N ARG A 128 -3.04 -14.42 -7.07
CA ARG A 128 -4.48 -14.21 -7.03
C ARG A 128 -4.76 -12.81 -6.49
N THR A 129 -5.45 -12.00 -7.28
CA THR A 129 -5.66 -10.58 -6.96
C THR A 129 -7.11 -10.14 -7.10
N PHE A 130 -7.49 -9.13 -6.36
CA PHE A 130 -8.69 -8.34 -6.59
C PHE A 130 -8.48 -6.91 -6.15
N GLN A 131 -9.26 -5.99 -6.73
CA GLN A 131 -9.18 -4.56 -6.46
C GLN A 131 -10.48 -4.04 -5.87
N VAL A 132 -10.37 -3.10 -4.94
CA VAL A 132 -11.47 -2.30 -4.39
C VAL A 132 -11.12 -0.82 -4.46
N ARG A 133 -12.07 0.03 -4.07
CA ARG A 133 -11.78 1.45 -3.82
C ARG A 133 -12.00 1.76 -2.35
N ASP A 134 -11.11 2.55 -1.79
CA ASP A 134 -11.32 3.12 -0.47
C ASP A 134 -12.37 4.25 -0.52
N PRO A 135 -12.78 4.83 0.61
CA PRO A 135 -13.80 5.88 0.65
C PRO A 135 -13.45 7.16 -0.14
N GLU A 136 -12.18 7.44 -0.41
CA GLU A 136 -11.75 8.56 -1.25
C GLU A 136 -11.53 8.19 -2.72
N GLY A 137 -11.75 6.92 -3.07
CA GLY A 137 -11.66 6.40 -4.42
C GLY A 137 -10.27 5.92 -4.83
N HIS A 138 -9.28 5.88 -3.92
CA HIS A 138 -7.99 5.28 -4.22
C HIS A 138 -8.18 3.80 -4.54
N LYS A 139 -7.46 3.30 -5.54
CA LYS A 139 -7.46 1.89 -5.88
C LYS A 139 -6.58 1.13 -4.89
N VAL A 140 -7.18 0.12 -4.26
CA VAL A 140 -6.51 -0.77 -3.31
C VAL A 140 -6.58 -2.19 -3.85
N GLU A 141 -5.43 -2.82 -4.01
CA GLU A 141 -5.34 -4.21 -4.47
C GLU A 141 -4.97 -5.13 -3.32
N PHE A 142 -5.51 -6.35 -3.33
CA PHE A 142 -5.10 -7.40 -2.41
C PHE A 142 -4.57 -8.56 -3.20
N VAL A 143 -3.35 -9.00 -2.84
CA VAL A 143 -2.58 -10.00 -3.58
C VAL A 143 -2.26 -11.18 -2.68
N GLN A 144 -2.81 -12.33 -3.02
CA GLN A 144 -2.34 -13.60 -2.49
C GLN A 144 -1.25 -14.12 -3.43
N GLN A 145 -0.03 -14.01 -2.98
CA GLN A 145 1.13 -14.44 -3.78
C GLN A 145 1.15 -15.95 -3.94
N SER A 146 1.50 -16.40 -5.15
CA SER A 146 1.66 -17.82 -5.43
C SER A 146 2.98 -18.35 -4.86
N ASP A 147 3.00 -19.66 -4.57
CA ASP A 147 4.22 -20.35 -4.14
C ASP A 147 5.27 -20.49 -5.27
N HIS A 148 4.91 -20.15 -6.52
CA HIS A 148 5.82 -20.18 -7.67
C HIS A 148 6.83 -19.02 -7.68
N ARG A 149 7.39 -18.69 -6.54
CA ARG A 149 8.39 -17.62 -6.34
C ARG A 149 9.65 -17.79 -7.19
N LEU A 150 9.91 -19.01 -7.71
CA LEU A 150 11.08 -19.33 -8.51
C LEU A 150 11.18 -18.58 -9.86
N ALA A 151 10.07 -18.01 -10.33
CA ALA A 151 10.05 -17.18 -11.55
C ALA A 151 10.33 -15.69 -11.28
N ARG A 152 10.50 -15.28 -10.03
CA ARG A 152 10.72 -13.88 -9.63
C ARG A 152 12.17 -13.64 -9.24
N PRO A 153 12.72 -12.47 -9.53
CA PRO A 153 14.09 -12.15 -9.18
C PRO A 153 14.31 -12.22 -7.67
N ALA A 154 15.04 -13.22 -7.20
CA ALA A 154 15.28 -13.43 -5.77
C ALA A 154 16.36 -12.48 -5.21
N SER A 155 17.34 -12.09 -6.02
CA SER A 155 18.43 -11.22 -5.61
C SER A 155 18.96 -10.40 -6.78
N ALA A 156 19.09 -9.10 -6.58
CA ALA A 156 19.92 -8.24 -7.41
C ALA A 156 20.99 -7.65 -6.48
N PRO A 157 22.26 -8.03 -6.61
CA PRO A 157 23.32 -7.58 -5.69
C PRO A 157 23.53 -6.06 -5.69
N GLN A 158 22.96 -5.39 -6.68
CA GLN A 158 23.08 -3.93 -6.86
C GLN A 158 21.88 -3.15 -6.30
N ARG A 159 20.92 -3.78 -5.64
CA ARG A 159 19.77 -3.06 -5.06
C ARG A 159 20.22 -2.06 -4.01
N LEU A 160 19.66 -0.86 -4.09
CA LEU A 160 19.82 0.14 -3.04
C LEU A 160 18.89 -0.08 -1.85
N SER A 161 17.74 -0.70 -2.10
CA SER A 161 16.78 -1.14 -1.09
C SER A 161 16.12 -2.44 -1.52
N SER A 162 15.82 -3.28 -0.54
CA SER A 162 15.10 -4.55 -0.71
C SER A 162 13.74 -4.55 -0.03
N HIS A 163 13.25 -3.41 0.47
CA HIS A 163 11.98 -3.35 1.21
C HIS A 163 11.25 -2.04 0.93
N ILE A 164 10.03 -2.11 0.39
CA ILE A 164 9.12 -0.97 0.28
C ILE A 164 8.32 -0.90 1.58
N MET A 165 8.65 0.06 2.44
CA MET A 165 8.06 0.18 3.78
C MET A 165 6.71 0.86 3.77
N HIS A 166 6.52 1.88 2.91
CA HIS A 166 5.24 2.56 2.86
C HIS A 166 4.88 3.16 1.50
N ALA A 167 3.60 3.45 1.38
CA ALA A 167 3.03 4.28 0.33
C ALA A 167 2.32 5.46 0.99
N GLY A 168 2.57 6.68 0.50
CA GLY A 168 1.87 7.88 0.95
C GLY A 168 0.85 8.33 -0.07
N TYR A 169 -0.31 8.80 0.39
CA TYR A 169 -1.29 9.45 -0.46
C TYR A 169 -2.00 10.61 0.22
N VAL A 170 -2.51 11.50 -0.64
CA VAL A 170 -3.35 12.61 -0.21
C VAL A 170 -4.62 12.09 0.44
N VAL A 171 -4.91 12.56 1.65
CA VAL A 171 -6.12 12.22 2.39
C VAL A 171 -6.85 13.50 2.77
N ARG A 172 -8.15 13.52 2.57
CA ARG A 172 -9.02 14.65 2.87
C ARG A 172 -10.01 14.37 3.98
N ASP A 173 -10.54 13.17 4.02
CA ASP A 173 -11.43 12.68 5.08
C ASP A 173 -10.78 11.53 5.84
N ARG A 174 -9.90 11.89 6.79
CA ARG A 174 -9.25 10.93 7.67
C ARG A 174 -10.25 10.00 8.35
N ALA A 175 -11.40 10.52 8.78
CA ALA A 175 -12.36 9.70 9.51
C ALA A 175 -13.00 8.62 8.63
N ALA A 176 -13.22 8.91 7.34
CA ALA A 176 -13.69 7.92 6.39
C ALA A 176 -12.63 6.85 6.12
N LEU A 177 -11.36 7.25 5.96
CA LEU A 177 -10.26 6.29 5.76
C LEU A 177 -9.96 5.48 7.01
N ASP A 178 -10.04 6.05 8.21
CA ASP A 178 -9.89 5.30 9.47
C ASP A 178 -10.96 4.20 9.59
N ARG A 179 -12.21 4.45 9.20
CA ARG A 179 -13.25 3.40 9.16
C ARG A 179 -12.89 2.25 8.22
N PHE A 180 -12.31 2.56 7.07
CA PHE A 180 -11.91 1.54 6.10
C PHE A 180 -10.62 0.81 6.50
N TYR A 181 -9.53 1.53 6.74
CA TYR A 181 -8.25 0.89 7.03
C TYR A 181 -8.17 0.36 8.45
N LYS A 182 -8.57 1.18 9.45
CA LYS A 182 -8.45 0.80 10.86
C LYS A 182 -9.58 -0.13 11.31
N ASP A 183 -10.84 0.31 11.17
CA ASP A 183 -11.95 -0.41 11.81
C ASP A 183 -12.34 -1.66 11.00
N LEU A 184 -12.27 -1.63 9.66
CA LEU A 184 -12.60 -2.76 8.80
C LEU A 184 -11.40 -3.66 8.52
N LEU A 185 -10.27 -3.08 8.05
CA LEU A 185 -9.09 -3.87 7.65
C LEU A 185 -8.14 -4.16 8.81
N GLY A 186 -8.31 -3.52 9.99
CA GLY A 186 -7.52 -3.77 11.19
C GLY A 186 -6.14 -3.10 11.22
N PHE A 187 -5.87 -2.15 10.32
CA PHE A 187 -4.65 -1.33 10.41
C PHE A 187 -4.65 -0.57 11.74
N HIS A 188 -3.48 -0.26 12.25
CA HIS A 188 -3.37 0.46 13.52
C HIS A 188 -2.48 1.69 13.36
N LEU A 189 -2.75 2.70 14.20
CA LEU A 189 -1.94 3.89 14.23
C LEU A 189 -0.51 3.52 14.64
N TYR A 190 0.46 3.79 13.77
CA TYR A 190 1.87 3.54 14.00
C TYR A 190 2.57 4.79 14.51
N TRP A 191 2.35 5.91 13.86
CA TRP A 191 2.83 7.24 14.26
C TRP A 191 1.94 8.33 13.65
N GLN A 192 1.87 9.49 14.31
CA GLN A 192 1.29 10.69 13.73
C GLN A 192 1.99 11.94 14.23
N GLY A 193 2.07 12.95 13.35
CA GLY A 193 2.68 14.22 13.71
C GLY A 193 2.51 15.30 12.67
N GLY A 194 3.14 16.43 12.90
CA GLY A 194 3.07 17.59 12.02
C GLY A 194 4.14 18.62 12.29
N ASN A 195 4.16 19.65 11.46
CA ASN A 195 5.01 20.81 11.64
C ASN A 195 4.16 22.10 11.43
N PRO A 196 3.89 22.86 12.51
CA PRO A 196 4.34 22.65 13.89
C PRO A 196 3.72 21.40 14.55
N ASP A 197 4.28 20.98 15.69
CA ASP A 197 3.87 19.79 16.45
C ASP A 197 2.46 19.85 17.05
N THR A 198 1.83 21.01 17.00
CA THR A 198 0.43 21.25 17.37
C THR A 198 -0.58 20.84 16.27
N ARG A 199 -0.08 20.45 15.07
CA ARG A 199 -0.88 20.04 13.93
C ARG A 199 -0.60 18.57 13.60
N ILE A 200 -1.56 17.88 12.99
CA ILE A 200 -1.34 16.56 12.40
C ILE A 200 -1.35 16.73 10.89
N ASP A 201 -0.17 16.58 10.29
CA ASP A 201 0.05 16.65 8.85
C ASP A 201 0.20 15.25 8.24
N TRP A 202 0.71 14.31 9.04
CA TRP A 202 1.01 12.94 8.64
C TRP A 202 0.45 11.94 9.63
N VAL A 203 -0.11 10.84 9.11
CA VAL A 203 -0.58 9.72 9.93
C VAL A 203 -0.11 8.43 9.27
N MET A 204 0.69 7.66 9.98
CA MET A 204 1.18 6.35 9.55
C MET A 204 0.26 5.25 10.09
N MET A 205 -0.42 4.53 9.20
CA MET A 205 -1.30 3.41 9.53
C MET A 205 -0.63 2.10 9.14
N GLN A 206 -0.14 1.36 10.14
CA GLN A 206 0.59 0.10 9.93
C GLN A 206 -0.39 -1.03 9.60
N VAL A 207 0.00 -1.92 8.70
CA VAL A 207 -0.77 -3.13 8.38
C VAL A 207 -0.94 -3.99 9.64
N PRO A 208 -2.06 -4.74 9.75
CA PRO A 208 -2.36 -5.46 11.00
C PRO A 208 -1.42 -6.62 11.30
N ASP A 209 -0.84 -7.25 10.29
CA ASP A 209 -0.11 -8.50 10.41
C ASP A 209 1.35 -8.39 9.89
N GLY A 210 1.92 -7.16 9.92
CA GLY A 210 3.27 -6.87 9.42
C GLY A 210 3.79 -5.52 9.88
N THR A 211 4.82 -5.02 9.20
CA THR A 211 5.53 -3.79 9.61
C THR A 211 5.39 -2.62 8.63
N ASP A 212 4.85 -2.85 7.42
CA ASP A 212 4.64 -1.80 6.42
C ASP A 212 3.43 -0.94 6.77
N TRP A 213 3.37 0.28 6.19
CA TRP A 213 2.26 1.18 6.47
C TRP A 213 1.82 1.99 5.26
N ILE A 214 0.65 2.58 5.37
CA ILE A 214 0.24 3.69 4.51
C ILE A 214 0.40 4.99 5.27
N GLU A 215 0.79 6.05 4.58
CA GLU A 215 0.91 7.38 5.14
C GLU A 215 -0.18 8.30 4.59
N TYR A 216 -1.03 8.80 5.48
CA TYR A 216 -2.02 9.84 5.15
C TYR A 216 -1.34 11.20 5.16
N MET A 217 -1.39 11.89 4.02
CA MET A 217 -0.88 13.23 3.82
C MET A 217 -2.03 14.23 3.91
N LEU A 218 -2.16 14.91 5.05
CA LEU A 218 -3.35 15.71 5.41
C LEU A 218 -3.21 17.21 5.11
N TYR A 219 -2.04 17.68 4.73
CA TYR A 219 -1.71 19.10 4.67
C TYR A 219 -1.92 19.78 3.31
N LEU A 220 -2.31 19.04 2.29
CA LEU A 220 -2.48 19.62 0.95
C LEU A 220 -3.75 20.47 0.83
N PRO A 221 -3.71 21.52 -0.04
CA PRO A 221 -4.89 22.30 -0.37
C PRO A 221 -5.94 21.46 -1.10
N ALA A 222 -7.17 21.96 -1.17
CA ALA A 222 -8.29 21.28 -1.83
C ALA A 222 -8.01 20.92 -3.30
N THR A 223 -7.24 21.77 -4.00
CA THR A 223 -6.81 21.57 -5.39
C THR A 223 -5.28 21.64 -5.47
N PRO A 224 -4.59 20.53 -5.21
CA PRO A 224 -3.13 20.49 -5.29
C PRO A 224 -2.67 20.55 -6.75
N SER A 225 -1.48 21.14 -6.96
CA SER A 225 -0.82 21.12 -8.27
C SER A 225 -0.28 19.71 -8.61
N PRO A 226 0.00 19.42 -9.90
CA PRO A 226 0.64 18.15 -10.29
C PRO A 226 1.93 17.84 -9.53
N ALA A 227 2.78 18.86 -9.33
CA ALA A 227 4.03 18.71 -8.58
C ALA A 227 3.77 18.34 -7.12
N GLN A 228 2.77 18.94 -6.48
CA GLN A 228 2.38 18.57 -5.12
C GLN A 228 1.84 17.15 -5.04
N LEU A 229 1.01 16.72 -6.01
CA LEU A 229 0.52 15.35 -6.07
C LEU A 229 1.66 14.34 -6.27
N GLY A 230 2.63 14.62 -7.12
CA GLY A 230 3.81 13.77 -7.33
C GLY A 230 4.69 13.67 -6.08
N SER A 231 4.82 14.75 -5.29
CA SER A 231 5.58 14.73 -4.04
C SER A 231 4.88 14.02 -2.91
N VAL A 232 3.55 14.01 -2.90
CA VAL A 232 2.74 13.51 -1.78
C VAL A 232 2.26 12.09 -2.02
N ASN A 233 1.86 11.75 -3.25
CA ASN A 233 1.58 10.37 -3.64
C ASN A 233 2.91 9.69 -3.98
N HIS A 234 3.51 8.99 -3.01
CA HIS A 234 4.89 8.52 -3.09
C HIS A 234 5.04 7.07 -2.62
N LEU A 235 6.22 6.53 -2.88
CA LEU A 235 6.66 5.26 -2.31
C LEU A 235 7.91 5.48 -1.46
N ALA A 236 8.08 4.66 -0.42
CA ALA A 236 9.21 4.76 0.47
C ALA A 236 9.96 3.44 0.64
N PRO A 237 11.08 3.27 -0.06
CA PRO A 237 12.00 2.17 0.18
C PRO A 237 12.81 2.38 1.47
N GLY A 238 12.93 1.30 2.27
CA GLY A 238 13.72 1.30 3.50
C GLY A 238 15.21 1.06 3.26
N VAL A 239 16.05 1.74 4.03
CA VAL A 239 17.51 1.56 4.03
C VAL A 239 18.05 1.51 5.45
N VAL A 240 19.24 0.93 5.61
CA VAL A 240 19.94 0.91 6.91
C VAL A 240 20.58 2.27 7.20
N SER A 241 21.11 2.93 6.17
CA SER A 241 21.83 4.21 6.26
C SER A 241 21.57 5.05 5.03
N VAL A 242 21.01 6.22 5.22
CA VAL A 242 20.81 7.21 4.14
C VAL A 242 22.13 7.77 3.66
N ALA A 243 23.15 7.86 4.53
CA ALA A 243 24.50 8.31 4.13
C ALA A 243 25.16 7.32 3.16
N ASP A 244 25.09 6.01 3.45
CA ASP A 244 25.62 4.97 2.56
C ASP A 244 24.82 4.90 1.25
N LEU A 245 23.51 5.12 1.32
CA LEU A 245 22.67 5.23 0.13
C LEU A 245 23.12 6.37 -0.77
N GLN A 246 23.34 7.56 -0.20
CA GLN A 246 23.78 8.72 -0.97
C GLN A 246 25.11 8.45 -1.69
N GLN A 247 26.08 7.88 -1.00
CA GLN A 247 27.36 7.52 -1.62
C GLN A 247 27.16 6.59 -2.82
N LYS A 248 26.34 5.54 -2.67
CA LYS A 248 26.07 4.61 -3.77
C LYS A 248 25.32 5.25 -4.94
N LEU A 249 24.40 6.18 -4.66
CA LEU A 249 23.73 6.95 -5.70
C LEU A 249 24.71 7.83 -6.49
N GLU A 250 25.63 8.51 -5.78
CA GLU A 250 26.67 9.35 -6.40
C GLU A 250 27.64 8.52 -7.25
N GLU A 251 28.05 7.34 -6.80
CA GLU A 251 28.85 6.37 -7.56
C GLU A 251 28.15 5.94 -8.87
N ARG A 252 26.81 5.95 -8.90
CA ARG A 252 25.98 5.69 -10.09
C ARG A 252 25.68 6.92 -10.93
N GLY A 253 26.29 8.06 -10.58
CA GLY A 253 26.17 9.31 -11.33
C GLY A 253 25.01 10.21 -10.93
N TRP A 254 24.23 9.84 -9.89
CA TRP A 254 23.27 10.76 -9.32
C TRP A 254 23.98 11.93 -8.63
N LYS A 255 23.39 13.11 -8.73
CA LYS A 255 23.93 14.31 -8.06
C LYS A 255 22.82 15.01 -7.29
N PRO A 256 23.06 15.39 -6.03
CA PRO A 256 22.12 16.22 -5.30
C PRO A 256 21.96 17.59 -5.98
N LYS A 257 20.83 18.22 -5.77
CA LYS A 257 20.65 19.61 -6.22
C LYS A 257 21.69 20.51 -5.54
N ALA A 258 22.30 21.39 -6.31
CA ALA A 258 23.33 22.29 -5.80
C ALA A 258 22.84 23.08 -4.58
N ASN A 259 23.70 23.19 -3.57
CA ASN A 259 23.45 23.92 -2.31
C ASN A 259 22.31 23.37 -1.43
N LEU A 260 21.83 22.15 -1.66
CA LEU A 260 20.87 21.49 -0.79
C LEU A 260 21.51 20.26 -0.15
N ASN A 261 21.30 20.07 1.16
CA ASN A 261 21.57 18.79 1.79
C ASN A 261 20.46 17.82 1.37
N PRO A 262 20.76 16.72 0.67
CA PRO A 262 19.75 15.78 0.26
C PRO A 262 19.23 14.92 1.42
N GLN A 263 19.99 14.83 2.52
CA GLN A 263 19.60 14.08 3.71
C GLN A 263 18.81 14.98 4.64
N VAL A 264 17.60 14.53 5.01
CA VAL A 264 16.68 15.26 5.87
C VAL A 264 16.34 14.40 7.08
N LEU A 265 16.34 15.00 8.27
CA LEU A 265 15.75 14.37 9.44
C LEU A 265 14.25 14.67 9.47
N GLY A 266 13.44 13.64 9.28
CA GLY A 266 11.98 13.73 9.38
C GLY A 266 11.50 14.07 10.81
N VAL A 267 10.32 14.63 10.90
CA VAL A 267 9.69 14.92 12.21
C VAL A 267 9.38 13.64 13.00
N ASP A 268 9.26 12.53 12.31
CA ASP A 268 9.15 11.17 12.84
C ASP A 268 10.46 10.62 13.42
N GLY A 269 11.57 11.34 13.27
CA GLY A 269 12.89 11.01 13.79
C GLY A 269 13.73 10.10 12.89
N LYS A 270 13.26 9.73 11.70
CA LYS A 270 14.02 8.93 10.72
C LYS A 270 14.78 9.83 9.74
N MET A 271 15.97 9.37 9.33
CA MET A 271 16.68 10.01 8.23
C MET A 271 16.04 9.63 6.90
N GLN A 272 15.96 10.61 6.01
CA GLN A 272 15.29 10.49 4.70
C GLN A 272 16.19 11.08 3.60
N LEU A 273 16.03 10.54 2.37
CA LEU A 273 16.59 11.08 1.15
C LEU A 273 15.59 10.92 0.02
N ASP A 274 15.16 12.04 -0.54
CA ASP A 274 14.18 12.07 -1.61
C ASP A 274 14.82 12.06 -3.00
N LEU A 275 14.36 11.15 -3.84
CA LEU A 275 14.54 11.20 -5.28
C LEU A 275 13.20 11.55 -5.94
N THR A 276 13.27 11.98 -7.18
CA THR A 276 12.10 12.17 -8.03
C THR A 276 12.30 11.33 -9.29
N ASP A 277 11.36 10.45 -9.60
CA ASP A 277 11.40 9.68 -10.82
C ASP A 277 11.16 10.56 -12.06
N PRO A 278 11.37 10.06 -13.30
CA PRO A 278 11.18 10.86 -14.51
C PRO A 278 9.78 11.44 -14.72
N ASP A 279 8.76 10.85 -14.10
CA ASP A 279 7.37 11.27 -14.21
C ASP A 279 6.91 12.17 -13.04
N GLY A 280 7.83 12.51 -12.11
CA GLY A 280 7.59 13.43 -11.00
C GLY A 280 7.13 12.77 -9.71
N THR A 281 7.15 11.44 -9.61
CA THR A 281 6.82 10.72 -8.38
C THR A 281 8.00 10.75 -7.41
N ARG A 282 7.75 11.10 -6.16
CA ARG A 282 8.76 11.03 -5.09
C ARG A 282 9.03 9.57 -4.70
N VAL A 283 10.30 9.24 -4.60
CA VAL A 283 10.83 8.02 -4.03
C VAL A 283 11.59 8.39 -2.78
N GLU A 284 10.98 8.19 -1.63
CA GLU A 284 11.49 8.58 -0.32
C GLU A 284 12.27 7.45 0.31
N PHE A 285 13.57 7.46 0.17
CA PHE A 285 14.38 6.53 0.95
C PHE A 285 14.40 6.95 2.41
N MET A 286 14.06 6.01 3.29
CA MET A 286 13.94 6.26 4.71
C MET A 286 14.69 5.18 5.51
N GLU A 287 15.37 5.59 6.58
CA GLU A 287 15.98 4.61 7.48
C GLU A 287 14.94 3.79 8.23
N PHE A 288 15.20 2.50 8.41
CA PHE A 288 14.28 1.59 9.09
C PHE A 288 13.96 2.04 10.52
N LYS A 289 14.92 2.63 11.20
CA LYS A 289 14.79 3.03 12.60
C LYS A 289 14.99 4.54 12.76
N PRO A 290 14.29 5.17 13.69
CA PRO A 290 14.55 6.57 14.00
C PRO A 290 15.95 6.72 14.64
N VAL A 291 16.67 7.75 14.22
CA VAL A 291 17.97 8.17 14.79
C VAL A 291 17.79 9.17 15.94
N LYS A 292 16.60 9.72 16.05
CA LYS A 292 16.19 10.64 17.12
C LYS A 292 14.76 10.31 17.57
N GLY A 293 14.42 10.62 18.80
CA GLY A 293 13.04 10.49 19.26
C GLY A 293 12.06 11.24 18.35
N PRO A 294 10.96 10.60 17.94
CA PRO A 294 9.96 11.24 17.09
C PRO A 294 9.30 12.42 17.82
N CYS A 295 8.88 13.45 17.08
CA CYS A 295 7.97 14.44 17.62
C CYS A 295 6.56 13.86 17.70
N CYS A 296 5.74 14.51 18.48
CA CYS A 296 4.28 14.53 18.44
C CYS A 296 3.62 13.26 19.00
N SER A 297 3.92 12.06 18.52
CA SER A 297 3.51 10.79 19.12
C SER A 297 4.67 9.79 19.21
N PRO A 298 4.65 8.84 20.16
CA PRO A 298 5.56 7.72 20.11
C PRO A 298 5.17 6.79 18.97
N TYR A 299 6.10 5.95 18.52
CA TYR A 299 5.78 4.82 17.66
C TYR A 299 5.01 3.75 18.44
N ALA A 300 3.89 3.29 17.89
CA ALA A 300 2.98 2.32 18.52
C ALA A 300 2.96 0.98 17.77
N GLY A 301 4.10 0.54 17.24
CA GLY A 301 4.23 -0.72 16.50
C GLY A 301 5.68 -1.13 16.31
N SER A 302 5.88 -2.25 15.62
CA SER A 302 7.22 -2.75 15.29
C SER A 302 7.86 -1.91 14.20
N GLN A 303 9.14 -1.58 14.39
CA GLN A 303 9.93 -0.94 13.32
C GLN A 303 10.23 -1.95 12.22
N PRO A 304 10.08 -1.58 10.94
CA PRO A 304 10.47 -2.45 9.84
C PRO A 304 11.98 -2.69 9.84
N THR A 305 12.41 -3.75 9.18
CA THR A 305 13.81 -4.10 9.00
C THR A 305 14.09 -4.53 7.56
N ALA A 306 15.35 -4.61 7.18
CA ALA A 306 15.73 -5.12 5.86
C ALA A 306 15.38 -6.61 5.67
N SER A 307 15.21 -7.36 6.77
CA SER A 307 14.86 -8.78 6.77
C SER A 307 13.35 -9.05 6.72
N ASP A 308 12.51 -8.03 6.93
CA ASP A 308 11.05 -8.16 6.82
C ASP A 308 10.59 -8.24 5.35
N ALA A 309 11.50 -8.02 4.43
CA ALA A 309 11.29 -8.30 3.02
C ALA A 309 11.26 -9.83 2.83
N TRP A 310 10.09 -10.36 2.62
CA TRP A 310 9.63 -11.74 2.46
C TRP A 310 10.47 -12.63 1.53
#